data_4b04bdbc728f5583b3193a3ec67d3368
#
_entry.id   4b04bdbc728f5583b3193a3ec67d3368
#
_cell.length_a   1.000
_cell.length_b   1.000
_cell.length_c   1.000
_cell.angle_alpha   90.00
_cell.angle_beta   90.00
_cell.angle_gamma   90.00
#
_symmetry.space_group_name_H-M   'P 1'
#
loop_
_entity.id
_entity.type
_entity.pdbx_description
1 polymer ?
#
loop_
_entity_poly.entity_id
_entity_poly.type
_entity_poly.pdbx_seq_one_letter_code
_entity_poly.pdbx_strand_id
1 'polypeptide(L)'
;MTTIRLLAIPATALSLLLAAASPAAAQAAPAKNWTPPAQKIYAQALADETMAKHPELLSVTFHGVPPGARDTYTMFAGSYPERIGNPDDPDDIDVSRKGITILDPRWRRTNDTVKKFVVLEPLRDRAGENVGLIVYAFKTDAGSKGERKYAAFCAFGLRVHD
;
A
#
# COMPACT_ATOMS: atom_id res chain seq x y z
N MET A 1 68.12 -54.25 3.53
CA MET A 1 67.19 -53.88 4.60
C MET A 1 66.62 -52.50 4.29
N THR A 2 65.43 -52.44 3.71
CA THR A 2 64.81 -51.21 3.20
C THR A 2 63.65 -50.89 4.08
N THR A 3 63.73 -49.80 4.85
CA THR A 3 62.74 -49.37 5.80
C THR A 3 61.69 -48.49 5.09
N ILE A 4 60.40 -48.95 5.00
CA ILE A 4 59.26 -48.20 4.45
C ILE A 4 58.72 -47.34 5.58
N ARG A 5 58.73 -46.00 5.40
CA ARG A 5 58.07 -45.03 6.27
C ARG A 5 56.67 -44.81 5.77
N LEU A 6 55.65 -45.19 6.58
CA LEU A 6 54.25 -44.81 6.36
C LEU A 6 54.07 -43.32 6.69
N LEU A 7 53.63 -42.56 5.72
CA LEU A 7 53.09 -41.19 5.95
C LEU A 7 51.64 -41.28 6.43
N ALA A 8 51.37 -40.72 7.61
CA ALA A 8 50.01 -40.52 8.12
C ALA A 8 49.43 -39.24 7.52
N ILE A 9 48.25 -39.36 6.87
CA ILE A 9 47.47 -38.24 6.34
C ILE A 9 46.50 -37.77 7.45
N PRO A 10 46.50 -36.48 7.85
CA PRO A 10 45.50 -35.98 8.80
C PRO A 10 44.14 -35.82 8.11
N ALA A 11 43.12 -36.40 8.68
CA ALA A 11 41.71 -36.22 8.29
C ALA A 11 41.23 -34.82 8.73
N THR A 12 41.09 -33.91 7.79
CA THR A 12 40.43 -32.62 8.02
C THR A 12 38.92 -32.82 8.07
N ALA A 13 38.37 -32.67 9.27
CA ALA A 13 36.92 -32.66 9.47
C ALA A 13 36.31 -31.39 8.85
N LEU A 14 35.54 -31.56 7.76
CA LEU A 14 34.78 -30.49 7.12
C LEU A 14 33.46 -30.29 7.92
N SER A 15 33.45 -29.29 8.80
CA SER A 15 32.24 -28.91 9.54
C SER A 15 31.27 -28.18 8.60
N LEU A 16 30.20 -28.85 8.17
CA LEU A 16 29.09 -28.20 7.48
C LEU A 16 28.31 -27.33 8.49
N LEU A 17 28.46 -25.99 8.41
CA LEU A 17 27.54 -25.07 9.04
C LEU A 17 26.22 -25.11 8.26
N LEU A 18 25.20 -25.80 8.80
CA LEU A 18 23.80 -25.61 8.38
C LEU A 18 23.35 -24.21 8.88
N ALA A 19 23.34 -23.23 7.98
CA ALA A 19 22.66 -21.97 8.23
C ALA A 19 21.15 -22.25 8.25
N ALA A 20 20.55 -22.29 9.44
CA ALA A 20 19.11 -22.34 9.62
C ALA A 20 18.55 -21.00 9.09
N ALA A 21 17.94 -21.01 7.90
CA ALA A 21 17.14 -19.90 7.41
C ALA A 21 15.93 -19.73 8.34
N SER A 22 15.95 -18.71 9.20
CA SER A 22 14.78 -18.33 9.97
C SER A 22 13.65 -17.99 9.00
N PRO A 23 12.44 -18.58 9.16
CA PRO A 23 11.30 -18.15 8.36
C PRO A 23 11.05 -16.66 8.63
N ALA A 24 10.98 -15.86 7.58
CA ALA A 24 10.57 -14.47 7.70
C ALA A 24 9.18 -14.46 8.33
N ALA A 25 9.08 -13.96 9.56
CA ALA A 25 7.80 -13.83 10.24
C ALA A 25 6.89 -12.96 9.35
N ALA A 26 5.83 -13.55 8.83
CA ALA A 26 4.79 -12.81 8.13
C ALA A 26 4.28 -11.73 9.10
N GLN A 27 4.45 -10.46 8.74
CA GLN A 27 4.04 -9.35 9.57
C GLN A 27 2.52 -9.44 9.74
N ALA A 28 2.06 -9.63 10.98
CA ALA A 28 0.63 -9.72 11.28
C ALA A 28 -0.07 -8.46 10.75
N ALA A 29 -1.24 -8.65 10.14
CA ALA A 29 -2.05 -7.52 9.70
C ALA A 29 -2.33 -6.60 10.90
N PRO A 30 -2.32 -5.27 10.73
CA PRO A 30 -2.58 -4.33 11.82
C PRO A 30 -3.97 -4.58 12.39
N ALA A 31 -4.10 -4.45 13.72
CA ALA A 31 -5.40 -4.54 14.37
C ALA A 31 -6.30 -3.41 13.86
N LYS A 32 -7.54 -3.76 13.50
CA LYS A 32 -8.52 -2.77 13.04
C LYS A 32 -8.90 -1.82 14.16
N ASN A 33 -9.00 -0.54 13.85
CA ASN A 33 -9.39 0.52 14.77
C ASN A 33 -10.83 1.02 14.54
N TRP A 34 -11.51 0.50 13.51
CA TRP A 34 -12.90 0.82 13.19
C TRP A 34 -13.60 -0.40 12.55
N THR A 35 -14.91 -0.49 12.78
CA THR A 35 -15.78 -1.52 12.18
C THR A 35 -16.83 -0.83 11.31
N PRO A 36 -16.93 -1.19 10.01
CA PRO A 36 -17.95 -0.62 9.15
C PRO A 36 -19.35 -1.03 9.59
N PRO A 37 -20.37 -0.17 9.36
CA PRO A 37 -21.76 -0.54 9.58
C PRO A 37 -22.19 -1.67 8.63
N ALA A 38 -23.25 -2.39 8.99
CA ALA A 38 -23.78 -3.49 8.17
C ALA A 38 -24.28 -3.02 6.79
N GLN A 39 -24.82 -1.79 6.72
CA GLN A 39 -25.24 -1.20 5.45
C GLN A 39 -24.04 -0.61 4.71
N LYS A 40 -24.03 -0.80 3.38
CA LYS A 40 -23.03 -0.17 2.52
C LYS A 40 -23.12 1.36 2.64
N ILE A 41 -22.04 1.98 3.07
CA ILE A 41 -21.93 3.44 3.12
C ILE A 41 -21.74 4.03 1.71
N TYR A 42 -22.07 5.29 1.53
CA TYR A 42 -21.97 5.97 0.24
C TYR A 42 -20.55 5.93 -0.35
N ALA A 43 -19.53 6.13 0.48
CA ALA A 43 -18.14 6.05 0.03
C ALA A 43 -17.76 4.68 -0.56
N GLN A 44 -18.35 3.58 -0.03
CA GLN A 44 -18.13 2.26 -0.61
C GLN A 44 -18.83 2.11 -1.97
N ALA A 45 -20.03 2.66 -2.11
CA ALA A 45 -20.70 2.66 -3.42
C ALA A 45 -19.91 3.47 -4.46
N LEU A 46 -19.35 4.61 -4.04
CA LEU A 46 -18.51 5.44 -4.89
C LEU A 46 -17.20 4.73 -5.28
N ALA A 47 -16.58 4.00 -4.34
CA ALA A 47 -15.39 3.18 -4.65
C ALA A 47 -15.69 2.12 -5.71
N ASP A 48 -16.81 1.40 -5.54
CA ASP A 48 -17.22 0.34 -6.47
C ASP A 48 -17.50 0.91 -7.87
N GLU A 49 -18.20 2.05 -7.94
CA GLU A 49 -18.50 2.76 -9.19
C GLU A 49 -17.21 3.26 -9.88
N THR A 50 -16.30 3.85 -9.11
CA THR A 50 -15.01 4.33 -9.63
C THR A 50 -14.21 3.18 -10.24
N MET A 51 -14.09 2.06 -9.54
CA MET A 51 -13.39 0.88 -10.04
C MET A 51 -14.04 0.30 -11.31
N ALA A 52 -15.37 0.35 -11.39
CA ALA A 52 -16.11 -0.15 -12.57
C ALA A 52 -15.89 0.74 -13.81
N LYS A 53 -15.79 2.06 -13.62
CA LYS A 53 -15.62 3.03 -14.72
C LYS A 53 -14.17 3.21 -15.16
N HIS A 54 -13.19 2.89 -14.32
CA HIS A 54 -11.78 3.19 -14.52
C HIS A 54 -10.89 1.93 -14.48
N PRO A 55 -10.83 1.15 -15.59
CA PRO A 55 -10.07 -0.09 -15.65
C PRO A 55 -8.54 0.11 -15.54
N GLU A 56 -8.05 1.32 -15.71
CA GLU A 56 -6.66 1.71 -15.47
C GLU A 56 -6.28 1.72 -14.00
N LEU A 57 -7.24 1.80 -13.08
CA LEU A 57 -6.99 1.71 -11.65
C LEU A 57 -6.68 0.27 -11.24
N LEU A 58 -5.72 0.15 -10.34
CA LEU A 58 -5.46 -1.05 -9.56
C LEU A 58 -6.33 -1.06 -8.31
N SER A 59 -6.51 0.10 -7.68
CA SER A 59 -7.35 0.27 -6.50
C SER A 59 -7.75 1.72 -6.28
N VAL A 60 -8.86 1.90 -5.58
CA VAL A 60 -9.27 3.16 -4.95
C VAL A 60 -9.63 2.88 -3.50
N THR A 61 -9.18 3.75 -2.57
CA THR A 61 -9.51 3.64 -1.15
C THR A 61 -9.80 5.01 -0.55
N PHE A 62 -10.70 5.03 0.42
CA PHE A 62 -11.13 6.24 1.14
C PHE A 62 -10.69 6.14 2.59
N HIS A 63 -10.06 7.18 3.06
CA HIS A 63 -9.42 7.27 4.35
C HIS A 63 -9.82 8.55 5.09
N GLY A 64 -9.67 8.56 6.39
CA GLY A 64 -9.97 9.70 7.26
C GLY A 64 -10.77 9.30 8.47
N VAL A 65 -11.54 10.23 9.02
CA VAL A 65 -12.38 10.00 10.21
C VAL A 65 -13.82 9.65 9.74
N PRO A 66 -14.23 8.38 9.85
CA PRO A 66 -15.57 7.97 9.38
C PRO A 66 -16.67 8.54 10.28
N PRO A 67 -17.93 8.63 9.76
CA PRO A 67 -19.05 9.09 10.55
C PRO A 67 -19.22 8.34 11.88
N GLY A 68 -19.41 9.10 12.95
CA GLY A 68 -19.58 8.53 14.31
C GLY A 68 -18.26 8.20 15.03
N ALA A 69 -17.13 8.23 14.36
CA ALA A 69 -15.82 8.13 14.99
C ALA A 69 -15.27 9.52 15.36
N ARG A 70 -14.53 9.59 16.48
CA ARG A 70 -13.80 10.79 16.88
C ARG A 70 -12.31 10.49 16.78
N ASP A 71 -11.58 11.33 16.06
CA ASP A 71 -10.10 11.25 15.96
C ASP A 71 -9.53 9.88 15.53
N THR A 72 -10.37 9.01 14.95
CA THR A 72 -9.97 7.69 14.47
C THR A 72 -9.75 7.77 12.97
N TYR A 73 -8.50 7.90 12.56
CA TYR A 73 -8.11 7.86 11.15
C TYR A 73 -8.02 6.42 10.68
N THR A 74 -8.76 6.09 9.64
CA THR A 74 -8.91 4.71 9.16
C THR A 74 -9.27 4.65 7.67
N MET A 75 -8.89 3.57 7.01
CA MET A 75 -9.49 3.23 5.73
C MET A 75 -10.93 2.79 5.95
N PHE A 76 -11.90 3.60 5.54
CA PHE A 76 -13.33 3.33 5.79
C PHE A 76 -14.10 2.80 4.58
N ALA A 77 -13.54 2.87 3.37
CA ALA A 77 -14.12 2.29 2.16
C ALA A 77 -13.04 2.01 1.12
N GLY A 78 -13.34 1.16 0.14
CA GLY A 78 -12.45 0.95 -0.99
C GLY A 78 -12.47 -0.46 -1.57
N SER A 79 -11.59 -0.67 -2.54
CA SER A 79 -11.48 -1.91 -3.33
C SER A 79 -10.75 -3.07 -2.63
N TYR A 80 -10.35 -2.88 -1.36
CA TYR A 80 -9.76 -3.93 -0.50
C TYR A 80 -10.62 -4.15 0.75
N PRO A 81 -11.69 -4.96 0.67
CA PRO A 81 -12.62 -5.15 1.79
C PRO A 81 -11.96 -5.62 3.08
N GLU A 82 -10.92 -6.45 2.96
CA GLU A 82 -10.15 -6.98 4.08
C GLU A 82 -9.36 -5.89 4.84
N ARG A 83 -9.09 -4.76 4.20
CA ARG A 83 -8.35 -3.64 4.77
C ARG A 83 -9.25 -2.56 5.40
N ILE A 84 -10.55 -2.62 5.18
CA ILE A 84 -11.49 -1.66 5.78
C ILE A 84 -11.40 -1.75 7.30
N GLY A 85 -11.22 -0.61 7.97
CA GLY A 85 -11.00 -0.50 9.40
C GLY A 85 -9.54 -0.56 9.83
N ASN A 86 -8.59 -0.70 8.90
CA ASN A 86 -7.17 -0.58 9.24
C ASN A 86 -6.82 0.88 9.56
N PRO A 87 -5.96 1.12 10.56
CA PRO A 87 -5.43 2.46 10.84
C PRO A 87 -4.77 3.08 9.62
N ASP A 88 -4.95 4.39 9.46
CA ASP A 88 -4.28 5.16 8.44
C ASP A 88 -2.78 5.29 8.70
N ASP A 89 -2.02 5.37 7.65
CA ASP A 89 -0.59 5.64 7.70
C ASP A 89 -0.32 7.14 7.98
N PRO A 90 0.87 7.53 8.44
CA PRO A 90 1.19 8.94 8.70
C PRO A 90 1.04 9.87 7.50
N ASP A 91 1.32 9.41 6.28
CA ASP A 91 1.12 10.16 5.04
C ASP A 91 -0.38 10.34 4.72
N ASP A 92 -1.22 9.36 5.01
CA ASP A 92 -2.68 9.48 4.89
C ASP A 92 -3.23 10.56 5.84
N ILE A 93 -2.75 10.56 7.09
CA ILE A 93 -3.13 11.55 8.10
C ILE A 93 -2.68 12.96 7.69
N ASP A 94 -1.47 13.08 7.13
CA ASP A 94 -0.94 14.36 6.66
C ASP A 94 -1.78 14.94 5.52
N VAL A 95 -2.17 14.12 4.55
CA VAL A 95 -3.07 14.53 3.46
C VAL A 95 -4.42 15.00 4.02
N SER A 96 -5.03 14.21 4.91
CA SER A 96 -6.32 14.53 5.53
C SER A 96 -6.29 15.83 6.33
N ARG A 97 -5.22 16.09 7.08
CA ARG A 97 -5.12 17.27 7.96
C ARG A 97 -4.63 18.52 7.26
N LYS A 98 -3.67 18.37 6.33
CA LYS A 98 -2.98 19.52 5.71
C LYS A 98 -3.58 19.91 4.36
N GLY A 99 -4.45 19.05 3.79
CA GLY A 99 -5.04 19.27 2.46
C GLY A 99 -4.02 19.31 1.34
N ILE A 100 -2.95 18.52 1.46
CA ILE A 100 -1.88 18.39 0.47
C ILE A 100 -2.10 17.15 -0.38
N THR A 101 -1.62 17.16 -1.62
CA THR A 101 -1.55 15.96 -2.47
C THR A 101 -0.15 15.36 -2.37
N ILE A 102 -0.06 14.04 -2.22
CA ILE A 102 1.19 13.30 -2.24
C ILE A 102 1.22 12.39 -3.47
N LEU A 103 2.25 12.56 -4.30
CA LEU A 103 2.44 11.75 -5.51
C LEU A 103 3.49 10.67 -5.26
N ASP A 104 3.09 9.41 -5.52
CA ASP A 104 3.95 8.23 -5.54
C ASP A 104 4.84 8.10 -4.29
N PRO A 105 4.30 8.10 -3.06
CA PRO A 105 5.10 7.97 -1.86
C PRO A 105 5.80 6.60 -1.88
N ARG A 106 7.15 6.60 -1.88
CA ARG A 106 7.96 5.38 -2.10
C ARG A 106 8.52 4.78 -0.83
N TRP A 107 8.54 5.52 0.24
CA TRP A 107 9.24 5.16 1.46
C TRP A 107 8.79 3.82 2.11
N ARG A 108 7.57 3.34 1.82
CA ARG A 108 7.08 2.01 2.24
C ARG A 108 6.86 1.04 1.07
N ARG A 109 7.13 1.45 -0.17
CA ARG A 109 6.73 0.69 -1.38
C ARG A 109 7.90 0.21 -2.23
N THR A 110 9.11 0.37 -1.74
CA THR A 110 10.32 -0.06 -2.46
C THR A 110 10.33 -1.56 -2.72
N ASN A 111 9.71 -2.34 -1.83
CA ASN A 111 9.66 -3.80 -1.89
C ASN A 111 8.38 -4.36 -2.52
N ASP A 112 7.47 -3.50 -3.00
CA ASP A 112 6.25 -3.98 -3.67
C ASP A 112 6.61 -4.81 -4.90
N THR A 113 6.06 -6.02 -4.96
CA THR A 113 6.22 -6.92 -6.12
C THR A 113 5.46 -6.42 -7.34
N VAL A 114 4.31 -5.79 -7.12
CA VAL A 114 3.53 -5.15 -8.17
C VAL A 114 3.84 -3.66 -8.17
N LYS A 115 4.50 -3.20 -9.23
CA LYS A 115 4.79 -1.77 -9.40
C LYS A 115 3.52 -1.01 -9.74
N LYS A 116 3.27 0.06 -8.98
CA LYS A 116 2.11 0.93 -9.13
C LYS A 116 2.52 2.39 -8.93
N PHE A 117 1.78 3.28 -9.56
CA PHE A 117 1.83 4.70 -9.26
C PHE A 117 0.67 5.04 -8.32
N VAL A 118 0.94 5.75 -7.25
CA VAL A 118 -0.07 6.04 -6.23
C VAL A 118 -0.20 7.53 -6.02
N VAL A 119 -1.43 8.00 -5.90
CA VAL A 119 -1.76 9.38 -5.58
C VAL A 119 -2.62 9.39 -4.33
N LEU A 120 -2.23 10.20 -3.36
CA LEU A 120 -3.00 10.54 -2.19
C LEU A 120 -3.55 11.94 -2.37
N GLU A 121 -4.86 12.09 -2.45
CA GLU A 121 -5.52 13.36 -2.73
C GLU A 121 -6.52 13.72 -1.64
N PRO A 122 -6.53 14.97 -1.13
CA PRO A 122 -7.46 15.38 -0.09
C PRO A 122 -8.90 15.33 -0.60
N LEU A 123 -9.76 14.67 0.17
CA LEU A 123 -11.21 14.69 -0.04
C LEU A 123 -11.78 15.94 0.62
N ARG A 124 -12.49 16.75 -0.16
CA ARG A 124 -13.11 17.99 0.32
C ARG A 124 -14.61 17.90 0.25
N ASP A 125 -15.27 18.52 1.22
CA ASP A 125 -16.70 18.72 1.17
C ASP A 125 -17.08 19.91 0.27
N ARG A 126 -18.39 20.20 0.19
CA ARG A 126 -18.92 21.33 -0.61
C ARG A 126 -18.45 22.71 -0.11
N ALA A 127 -18.04 22.83 1.15
CA ALA A 127 -17.49 24.06 1.73
C ALA A 127 -15.98 24.20 1.45
N GLY A 128 -15.36 23.16 0.89
CA GLY A 128 -13.92 23.13 0.64
C GLY A 128 -13.10 22.61 1.82
N GLU A 129 -13.74 22.17 2.90
CA GLU A 129 -13.08 21.64 4.07
C GLU A 129 -12.58 20.21 3.84
N ASN A 130 -11.41 19.90 4.38
CA ASN A 130 -10.85 18.55 4.28
C ASN A 130 -11.63 17.58 5.17
N VAL A 131 -12.20 16.55 4.58
CA VAL A 131 -12.98 15.52 5.27
C VAL A 131 -12.30 14.13 5.22
N GLY A 132 -11.12 14.05 4.63
CA GLY A 132 -10.36 12.83 4.49
C GLY A 132 -9.44 12.85 3.28
N LEU A 133 -9.15 11.67 2.74
CA LEU A 133 -8.43 11.56 1.47
C LEU A 133 -8.95 10.37 0.65
N ILE A 134 -8.63 10.43 -0.64
CA ILE A 134 -8.77 9.32 -1.58
C ILE A 134 -7.38 8.89 -2.01
N VAL A 135 -7.14 7.59 -2.02
CA VAL A 135 -5.89 7.01 -2.55
C VAL A 135 -6.22 6.27 -3.83
N TYR A 136 -5.64 6.73 -4.93
CA TYR A 136 -5.69 6.05 -6.22
C TYR A 136 -4.38 5.31 -6.47
N ALA A 137 -4.46 4.01 -6.79
CA ALA A 137 -3.32 3.26 -7.30
C ALA A 137 -3.57 2.91 -8.76
N PHE A 138 -2.63 3.31 -9.63
CA PHE A 138 -2.70 3.06 -11.06
C PHE A 138 -1.84 1.86 -11.45
N LYS A 139 -2.32 1.07 -12.40
CA LYS A 139 -1.52 0.07 -13.09
C LYS A 139 -0.40 0.78 -13.83
N THR A 140 0.83 0.35 -13.64
CA THR A 140 1.97 0.91 -14.36
C THR A 140 2.80 -0.23 -14.94
N ASP A 141 3.28 -0.05 -16.16
CA ASP A 141 4.25 -0.97 -16.76
C ASP A 141 5.59 -0.83 -16.02
N ALA A 142 6.30 -1.94 -15.84
CA ALA A 142 7.63 -1.98 -15.26
C ALA A 142 8.62 -1.22 -16.15
N GLY A 143 8.73 0.07 -16.01
CA GLY A 143 9.58 0.93 -16.85
C GLY A 143 8.93 2.25 -17.29
N SER A 144 7.66 2.49 -16.88
CA SER A 144 7.05 3.79 -17.14
C SER A 144 7.83 4.89 -16.39
N LYS A 145 8.30 5.90 -17.14
CA LYS A 145 8.98 7.07 -16.58
C LYS A 145 7.98 7.94 -15.81
N GLY A 146 8.46 8.70 -14.83
CA GLY A 146 7.63 9.57 -13.98
C GLY A 146 6.71 10.52 -14.75
N GLU A 147 7.15 11.04 -15.89
CA GLU A 147 6.36 11.91 -16.76
C GLU A 147 5.08 11.25 -17.30
N ARG A 148 5.14 9.97 -17.68
CA ARG A 148 3.96 9.23 -18.14
C ARG A 148 3.00 8.93 -17.00
N LYS A 149 3.50 8.71 -15.81
CA LYS A 149 2.69 8.50 -14.61
C LYS A 149 1.92 9.78 -14.26
N TYR A 150 2.60 10.92 -14.30
CA TYR A 150 1.98 12.21 -14.07
C TYR A 150 0.92 12.55 -15.13
N ALA A 151 1.21 12.32 -16.41
CA ALA A 151 0.26 12.52 -17.49
C ALA A 151 -0.99 11.62 -17.37
N ALA A 152 -0.81 10.37 -16.95
CA ALA A 152 -1.92 9.45 -16.68
C ALA A 152 -2.80 9.93 -15.51
N PHE A 153 -2.19 10.46 -14.46
CA PHE A 153 -2.90 11.05 -13.32
C PHE A 153 -3.68 12.30 -13.75
N CYS A 154 -3.08 13.23 -14.47
CA CYS A 154 -3.76 14.43 -14.97
C CYS A 154 -4.95 14.06 -15.88
N ALA A 155 -4.78 13.10 -16.77
CA ALA A 155 -5.86 12.63 -17.62
C ALA A 155 -6.99 11.93 -16.85
N PHE A 156 -6.67 11.26 -15.75
CA PHE A 156 -7.64 10.67 -14.84
C PHE A 156 -8.43 11.75 -14.10
N GLY A 157 -7.75 12.73 -13.51
CA GLY A 157 -8.38 13.85 -12.79
C GLY A 157 -9.38 14.62 -13.66
N LEU A 158 -9.06 14.87 -14.93
CA LEU A 158 -9.96 15.51 -15.87
C LEU A 158 -11.23 14.70 -16.15
N ARG A 159 -11.16 13.36 -16.11
CA ARG A 159 -12.33 12.49 -16.33
C ARG A 159 -13.23 12.30 -15.11
N VAL A 160 -12.72 12.53 -13.92
CA VAL A 160 -13.51 12.38 -12.67
C VAL A 160 -14.34 13.63 -12.38
N HIS A 161 -13.96 14.76 -12.96
CA HIS A 161 -14.65 16.04 -12.77
C HIS A 161 -15.68 16.39 -13.86
N ASP A 162 -15.77 15.60 -14.94
CA ASP A 162 -16.79 15.68 -15.98
C ASP A 162 -18.00 14.79 -15.62
#